data_f014d5fd141cc57bc5a89e6f12f8f220
#
_entry.id   f014d5fd141cc57bc5a89e6f12f8f220
#
_cell.length_a   1.000
_cell.length_b   1.000
_cell.length_c   1.000
_cell.angle_alpha   90.00
_cell.angle_beta   90.00
_cell.angle_gamma   90.00
#
_symmetry.space_group_name_H-M   'P 1'
#
loop_
_entity.id
_entity.type
_entity.pdbx_description
1 polymer ?
#
loop_
_entity_poly.entity_id
_entity_poly.type
_entity_poly.pdbx_seq_one_letter_code
_entity_poly.pdbx_strand_id
1 'polypeptide(L)'
;MSNYLKTRYSEDKRPHTSYPAELVNYLFQRFNLKPSMKLLEPGVGRGEFLREFKKLGLEVVGLDISPEAKDLSPDLHIVIEDSDSIKLPFDDNSFDVIYSKSFIEHLHNPSFFLNEAYRIIKPQGLLITLTPDWEVQYKKFYDDYTHITPFTSVSLEEIQKACGFKDVKVFKFRQLPLLWKYPFLNLLSILISPFVPLRTTNKYLRWSWELMLVSSGVVPKKK
;
A
#
# COMPACT_ATOMS: atom_id res chain seq x y z
N MET A 1 -20.30 -0.51 -4.71
CA MET A 1 -19.74 -0.13 -3.38
C MET A 1 -19.85 1.37 -3.08
N SER A 2 -20.97 2.00 -3.46
CA SER A 2 -21.23 3.41 -3.11
C SER A 2 -21.35 3.54 -1.58
N ASN A 3 -20.63 4.46 -0.97
CA ASN A 3 -20.53 4.80 0.45
C ASN A 3 -19.43 4.13 1.30
N TYR A 4 -18.58 3.25 0.77
CA TYR A 4 -17.48 2.67 1.57
C TYR A 4 -16.52 3.77 2.08
N LEU A 5 -16.07 4.65 1.17
CA LEU A 5 -15.14 5.72 1.52
C LEU A 5 -15.74 6.67 2.54
N LYS A 6 -17.01 7.09 2.37
CA LYS A 6 -17.71 7.98 3.31
C LYS A 6 -17.91 7.32 4.68
N THR A 7 -18.20 6.02 4.71
CA THR A 7 -18.47 5.30 5.95
C THR A 7 -17.21 4.96 6.74
N ARG A 8 -16.15 4.53 6.05
CA ARG A 8 -14.94 4.03 6.68
C ARG A 8 -13.86 5.10 6.85
N TYR A 9 -13.82 6.07 5.96
CA TYR A 9 -12.80 7.11 5.89
C TYR A 9 -13.33 8.53 6.18
N SER A 10 -14.47 8.65 6.87
CA SER A 10 -14.93 9.95 7.37
C SER A 10 -13.90 10.57 8.33
N GLU A 11 -13.80 11.89 8.35
CA GLU A 11 -12.86 12.62 9.21
C GLU A 11 -13.06 12.29 10.71
N ASP A 12 -14.31 12.08 11.13
CA ASP A 12 -14.65 11.70 12.51
C ASP A 12 -14.02 10.36 12.91
N LYS A 13 -13.98 9.38 11.98
CA LYS A 13 -13.43 8.04 12.24
C LYS A 13 -11.94 7.95 11.99
N ARG A 14 -11.46 8.67 11.00
CA ARG A 14 -10.05 8.70 10.57
C ARG A 14 -9.62 10.14 10.29
N PRO A 15 -9.30 10.92 11.33
CA PRO A 15 -8.81 12.29 11.15
C PRO A 15 -7.50 12.31 10.37
N HIS A 16 -7.27 13.40 9.65
CA HIS A 16 -6.00 13.62 8.97
C HIS A 16 -4.84 13.66 9.99
N THR A 17 -3.73 13.07 9.64
CA THR A 17 -2.53 12.98 10.51
C THR A 17 -1.27 13.22 9.70
N SER A 18 -0.11 13.37 10.37
CA SER A 18 1.21 13.44 9.74
C SER A 18 1.69 12.10 9.17
N TYR A 19 1.01 11.00 9.49
CA TYR A 19 1.46 9.65 9.13
C TYR A 19 1.70 9.43 7.63
N PRO A 20 0.83 9.90 6.70
CA PRO A 20 1.09 9.78 5.26
C PRO A 20 2.41 10.42 4.85
N ALA A 21 2.69 11.64 5.33
CA ALA A 21 3.95 12.33 5.03
C ALA A 21 5.17 11.57 5.57
N GLU A 22 5.09 11.08 6.80
CA GLU A 22 6.17 10.31 7.42
C GLU A 22 6.45 9.00 6.68
N LEU A 23 5.38 8.26 6.32
CA LEU A 23 5.53 7.01 5.57
C LEU A 23 6.08 7.24 4.16
N VAL A 24 5.54 8.22 3.44
CA VAL A 24 6.00 8.53 2.07
C VAL A 24 7.46 8.97 2.08
N ASN A 25 7.88 9.82 3.01
CA ASN A 25 9.30 10.20 3.15
C ASN A 25 10.19 8.98 3.43
N TYR A 26 9.76 8.08 4.33
CA TYR A 26 10.48 6.85 4.61
C TYR A 26 10.63 5.97 3.36
N LEU A 27 9.53 5.75 2.62
CA LEU A 27 9.54 4.91 1.40
C LEU A 27 10.36 5.57 0.28
N PHE A 28 10.24 6.89 0.11
CA PHE A 28 10.99 7.65 -0.88
C PHE A 28 12.51 7.47 -0.71
N GLN A 29 12.99 7.57 0.52
CA GLN A 29 14.40 7.34 0.85
C GLN A 29 14.80 5.87 0.72
N ARG A 30 13.99 4.96 1.29
CA ARG A 30 14.30 3.53 1.33
C ARG A 30 14.39 2.89 -0.06
N PHE A 31 13.53 3.29 -0.97
CA PHE A 31 13.48 2.78 -2.34
C PHE A 31 14.19 3.70 -3.34
N ASN A 32 14.88 4.73 -2.86
CA ASN A 32 15.64 5.67 -3.68
C ASN A 32 14.81 6.28 -4.81
N LEU A 33 13.54 6.61 -4.53
CA LEU A 33 12.67 7.26 -5.49
C LEU A 33 13.23 8.65 -5.85
N LYS A 34 12.88 9.14 -7.03
CA LYS A 34 13.40 10.42 -7.53
C LYS A 34 12.25 11.34 -7.94
N PRO A 35 12.42 12.66 -7.86
CA PRO A 35 11.53 13.60 -8.52
C PRO A 35 11.37 13.25 -10.02
N SER A 36 10.22 13.60 -10.59
CA SER A 36 9.81 13.31 -11.97
C SER A 36 9.56 11.85 -12.31
N MET A 37 9.74 10.90 -11.37
CA MET A 37 9.23 9.54 -11.56
C MET A 37 7.71 9.56 -11.63
N LYS A 38 7.13 8.80 -12.56
CA LYS A 38 5.69 8.64 -12.69
C LYS A 38 5.20 7.50 -11.79
N LEU A 39 4.31 7.82 -10.86
CA LEU A 39 3.79 6.90 -9.86
C LEU A 39 2.28 6.70 -10.00
N LEU A 40 1.84 5.44 -9.94
CA LEU A 40 0.44 5.05 -9.79
C LEU A 40 0.17 4.58 -8.36
N GLU A 41 -0.91 5.08 -7.75
CA GLU A 41 -1.46 4.55 -6.49
C GLU A 41 -2.83 3.92 -6.76
N PRO A 42 -2.94 2.57 -6.84
CA PRO A 42 -4.22 1.87 -6.84
C PRO A 42 -4.83 1.83 -5.43
N GLY A 43 -6.16 1.93 -5.35
CA GLY A 43 -6.88 2.06 -4.09
C GLY A 43 -6.60 3.41 -3.41
N VAL A 44 -6.53 4.49 -4.19
CA VAL A 44 -6.08 5.81 -3.72
C VAL A 44 -6.95 6.42 -2.62
N GLY A 45 -8.23 6.06 -2.55
CA GLY A 45 -9.18 6.54 -1.54
C GLY A 45 -9.21 8.07 -1.42
N ARG A 46 -8.80 8.62 -0.26
CA ARG A 46 -8.73 10.08 -0.01
C ARG A 46 -7.47 10.76 -0.57
N GLY A 47 -6.59 10.04 -1.28
CA GLY A 47 -5.39 10.58 -1.90
C GLY A 47 -4.32 11.11 -0.94
N GLU A 48 -4.35 10.71 0.34
CA GLU A 48 -3.43 11.25 1.36
C GLU A 48 -1.97 10.93 1.05
N PHE A 49 -1.66 9.69 0.66
CA PHE A 49 -0.29 9.29 0.30
C PHE A 49 0.10 9.85 -1.07
N LEU A 50 -0.82 9.83 -2.03
CA LEU A 50 -0.57 10.35 -3.36
C LEU A 50 -0.18 11.83 -3.35
N ARG A 51 -0.84 12.65 -2.51
CA ARG A 51 -0.48 14.06 -2.31
C ARG A 51 0.94 14.23 -1.78
N GLU A 52 1.35 13.38 -0.86
CA GLU A 52 2.70 13.45 -0.29
C GLU A 52 3.77 13.06 -1.32
N PHE A 53 3.52 12.06 -2.18
CA PHE A 53 4.41 11.76 -3.31
C PHE A 53 4.48 12.93 -4.30
N LYS A 54 3.34 13.58 -4.59
CA LYS A 54 3.30 14.79 -5.44
C LYS A 54 4.15 15.92 -4.87
N LYS A 55 4.10 16.16 -3.55
CA LYS A 55 4.94 17.16 -2.86
C LYS A 55 6.44 16.86 -2.98
N LEU A 56 6.83 15.60 -3.09
CA LEU A 56 8.22 15.18 -3.32
C LEU A 56 8.64 15.26 -4.80
N GLY A 57 7.77 15.79 -5.67
CA GLY A 57 8.06 16.05 -7.08
C GLY A 57 7.79 14.89 -8.01
N LEU A 58 7.06 13.84 -7.60
CA LEU A 58 6.65 12.76 -8.50
C LEU A 58 5.45 13.20 -9.35
N GLU A 59 5.36 12.65 -10.56
CA GLU A 59 4.16 12.72 -11.39
C GLU A 59 3.20 11.62 -10.95
N VAL A 60 2.06 12.00 -10.36
CA VAL A 60 1.20 11.05 -9.68
C VAL A 60 -0.14 10.84 -10.38
N VAL A 61 -0.58 9.60 -10.41
CA VAL A 61 -1.92 9.17 -10.86
C VAL A 61 -2.52 8.27 -9.79
N GLY A 62 -3.78 8.51 -9.43
CA GLY A 62 -4.56 7.64 -8.57
C GLY A 62 -5.46 6.71 -9.38
N LEU A 63 -5.74 5.54 -8.85
CA LEU A 63 -6.72 4.60 -9.38
C LEU A 63 -7.64 4.14 -8.24
N ASP A 64 -8.94 4.15 -8.46
CA ASP A 64 -9.91 3.65 -7.47
C ASP A 64 -11.16 3.12 -8.19
N ILE A 65 -11.86 2.18 -7.57
CA ILE A 65 -13.14 1.69 -8.09
C ILE A 65 -14.28 2.65 -7.73
N SER A 66 -14.12 3.45 -6.66
CA SER A 66 -15.14 4.37 -6.17
C SER A 66 -15.04 5.74 -6.83
N PRO A 67 -16.12 6.22 -7.50
CA PRO A 67 -16.16 7.58 -8.01
C PRO A 67 -15.94 8.67 -6.94
N GLU A 68 -16.28 8.37 -5.68
CA GLU A 68 -16.10 9.27 -4.53
C GLU A 68 -14.64 9.68 -4.32
N ALA A 69 -13.67 8.89 -4.79
CA ALA A 69 -12.25 9.22 -4.69
C ALA A 69 -11.92 10.54 -5.41
N LYS A 70 -12.56 10.81 -6.56
CA LYS A 70 -12.43 12.10 -7.28
C LYS A 70 -12.97 13.27 -6.48
N ASP A 71 -14.13 13.09 -5.85
CA ASP A 71 -14.76 14.14 -5.06
C ASP A 71 -13.94 14.50 -3.82
N LEU A 72 -13.32 13.48 -3.19
CA LEU A 72 -12.46 13.63 -2.02
C LEU A 72 -11.09 14.21 -2.34
N SER A 73 -10.68 14.15 -3.61
CA SER A 73 -9.34 14.56 -4.06
C SER A 73 -9.37 15.27 -5.42
N PRO A 74 -10.06 16.42 -5.52
CA PRO A 74 -10.22 17.14 -6.79
C PRO A 74 -8.92 17.76 -7.31
N ASP A 75 -7.89 17.84 -6.48
CA ASP A 75 -6.54 18.32 -6.80
C ASP A 75 -5.63 17.26 -7.42
N LEU A 76 -6.11 16.00 -7.50
CA LEU A 76 -5.38 14.86 -8.03
C LEU A 76 -5.99 14.31 -9.32
N HIS A 77 -5.14 13.76 -10.18
CA HIS A 77 -5.60 12.98 -11.33
C HIS A 77 -5.95 11.56 -10.88
N ILE A 78 -7.25 11.25 -10.81
CA ILE A 78 -7.74 9.93 -10.40
C ILE A 78 -8.52 9.30 -11.55
N VAL A 79 -8.16 8.08 -11.91
CA VAL A 79 -8.86 7.21 -12.85
C VAL A 79 -9.82 6.32 -12.07
N ILE A 80 -11.06 6.21 -12.52
CA ILE A 80 -12.03 5.30 -11.91
C ILE A 80 -12.13 4.06 -12.78
N GLU A 81 -11.65 2.92 -12.22
CA GLU A 81 -11.67 1.64 -12.91
C GLU A 81 -11.57 0.48 -11.91
N ASP A 82 -12.13 -0.66 -12.27
CA ASP A 82 -12.01 -1.91 -11.51
C ASP A 82 -10.71 -2.64 -11.87
N SER A 83 -9.76 -2.60 -10.96
CA SER A 83 -8.46 -3.24 -11.12
C SER A 83 -8.44 -4.74 -10.80
N ASP A 84 -9.56 -5.30 -10.37
CA ASP A 84 -9.69 -6.71 -10.02
C ASP A 84 -10.11 -7.60 -11.21
N SER A 85 -10.72 -7.00 -12.23
CA SER A 85 -11.32 -7.75 -13.34
C SER A 85 -11.14 -7.11 -14.72
N ILE A 86 -10.75 -5.82 -14.82
CA ILE A 86 -10.68 -5.09 -16.07
C ILE A 86 -9.23 -4.67 -16.35
N LYS A 87 -8.82 -4.81 -17.63
CA LYS A 87 -7.52 -4.31 -18.09
C LYS A 87 -7.40 -2.81 -17.79
N LEU A 88 -6.34 -2.44 -17.09
CA LEU A 88 -6.14 -1.06 -16.70
C LEU A 88 -5.94 -0.13 -17.92
N PRO A 89 -6.56 1.07 -17.92
CA PRO A 89 -6.55 2.01 -19.08
C PRO A 89 -5.23 2.78 -19.15
N PHE A 90 -4.12 2.08 -19.04
CA PHE A 90 -2.78 2.63 -19.12
C PHE A 90 -1.95 1.85 -20.16
N ASP A 91 -1.09 2.55 -20.87
CA ASP A 91 -0.15 1.94 -21.80
C ASP A 91 0.90 1.09 -21.11
N ASP A 92 1.45 0.12 -21.83
CA ASP A 92 2.57 -0.68 -21.38
C ASP A 92 3.76 0.23 -21.05
N ASN A 93 4.48 -0.10 -19.97
CA ASN A 93 5.70 0.61 -19.56
C ASN A 93 5.49 2.13 -19.35
N SER A 94 4.37 2.52 -18.74
CA SER A 94 4.00 3.93 -18.53
C SER A 94 4.37 4.49 -17.16
N PHE A 95 4.62 3.63 -16.16
CA PHE A 95 4.95 4.05 -14.79
C PHE A 95 6.34 3.60 -14.36
N ASP A 96 7.04 4.46 -13.61
CA ASP A 96 8.30 4.13 -12.97
C ASP A 96 8.06 3.36 -11.67
N VAL A 97 6.96 3.67 -10.97
CA VAL A 97 6.61 3.09 -9.68
C VAL A 97 5.10 2.83 -9.59
N ILE A 98 4.71 1.67 -9.07
CA ILE A 98 3.38 1.45 -8.52
C ILE A 98 3.52 1.31 -7.00
N TYR A 99 2.77 2.10 -6.26
CA TYR A 99 2.69 2.05 -4.81
C TYR A 99 1.27 1.68 -4.39
N SER A 100 1.10 0.60 -3.65
CA SER A 100 -0.20 0.22 -3.10
C SER A 100 -0.12 -0.02 -1.60
N LYS A 101 -1.09 0.51 -0.86
CA LYS A 101 -1.19 0.30 0.59
C LYS A 101 -2.63 0.00 0.98
N SER A 102 -2.81 -1.12 1.68
CA SER A 102 -4.14 -1.60 2.10
C SER A 102 -5.10 -1.67 0.90
N PHE A 103 -4.67 -2.40 -0.12
CA PHE A 103 -5.37 -2.53 -1.39
C PHE A 103 -5.44 -3.99 -1.87
N ILE A 104 -4.30 -4.70 -1.97
CA ILE A 104 -4.23 -6.04 -2.55
C ILE A 104 -5.05 -7.08 -1.76
N GLU A 105 -5.21 -6.88 -0.45
CA GLU A 105 -6.05 -7.70 0.42
C GLU A 105 -7.54 -7.61 0.11
N HIS A 106 -7.98 -6.60 -0.63
CA HIS A 106 -9.38 -6.41 -1.04
C HIS A 106 -9.71 -7.05 -2.39
N LEU A 107 -8.71 -7.53 -3.13
CA LEU A 107 -8.91 -8.10 -4.46
C LEU A 107 -9.34 -9.56 -4.40
N HIS A 108 -10.30 -9.94 -5.25
CA HIS A 108 -10.67 -11.34 -5.49
C HIS A 108 -9.63 -12.07 -6.35
N ASN A 109 -8.99 -11.31 -7.26
CA ASN A 109 -7.97 -11.83 -8.17
C ASN A 109 -6.68 -11.01 -8.14
N PRO A 110 -5.89 -11.09 -7.04
CA PRO A 110 -4.64 -10.33 -6.92
C PRO A 110 -3.64 -10.59 -8.04
N SER A 111 -3.64 -11.81 -8.61
CA SER A 111 -2.74 -12.15 -9.73
C SER A 111 -3.10 -11.40 -11.01
N PHE A 112 -4.39 -11.14 -11.26
CA PHE A 112 -4.80 -10.31 -12.39
C PHE A 112 -4.21 -8.89 -12.28
N PHE A 113 -4.44 -8.24 -11.12
CA PHE A 113 -3.87 -6.92 -10.86
C PHE A 113 -2.35 -6.90 -10.98
N LEU A 114 -1.65 -7.89 -10.41
CA LEU A 114 -0.18 -7.94 -10.45
C LEU A 114 0.35 -8.15 -11.87
N ASN A 115 -0.35 -8.89 -12.74
CA ASN A 115 0.00 -9.01 -14.15
C ASN A 115 -0.18 -7.68 -14.89
N GLU A 116 -1.27 -6.95 -14.61
CA GLU A 116 -1.47 -5.61 -15.16
C GLU A 116 -0.43 -4.62 -14.64
N ALA A 117 -0.12 -4.66 -13.34
CA ALA A 117 0.96 -3.88 -12.76
C ALA A 117 2.31 -4.15 -13.45
N TYR A 118 2.62 -5.43 -13.69
CA TYR A 118 3.83 -5.82 -14.43
C TYR A 118 3.83 -5.26 -15.85
N ARG A 119 2.69 -5.26 -16.54
CA ARG A 119 2.56 -4.74 -17.90
C ARG A 119 2.81 -3.24 -17.98
N ILE A 120 2.23 -2.47 -17.04
CA ILE A 120 2.26 -1.00 -17.08
C ILE A 120 3.50 -0.39 -16.42
N ILE A 121 4.24 -1.16 -15.61
CA ILE A 121 5.53 -0.71 -15.05
C ILE A 121 6.60 -0.78 -16.13
N LYS A 122 7.44 0.25 -16.21
CA LYS A 122 8.60 0.30 -17.09
C LYS A 122 9.62 -0.79 -16.72
N PRO A 123 10.43 -1.27 -17.69
CA PRO A 123 11.61 -2.07 -17.37
C PRO A 123 12.49 -1.35 -16.32
N GLN A 124 12.93 -2.05 -15.29
CA GLN A 124 13.62 -1.55 -14.08
C GLN A 124 12.74 -0.69 -13.15
N GLY A 125 11.44 -0.54 -13.46
CA GLY A 125 10.48 0.11 -12.56
C GLY A 125 10.10 -0.79 -11.40
N LEU A 126 9.49 -0.21 -10.39
CA LEU A 126 9.32 -0.77 -9.06
C LEU A 126 7.85 -0.94 -8.69
N LEU A 127 7.48 -2.10 -8.17
CA LEU A 127 6.25 -2.32 -7.42
C LEU A 127 6.57 -2.23 -5.93
N ILE A 128 5.81 -1.44 -5.18
CA ILE A 128 5.84 -1.37 -3.72
C ILE A 128 4.44 -1.69 -3.19
N THR A 129 4.30 -2.73 -2.37
CA THR A 129 3.01 -3.12 -1.79
C THR A 129 3.08 -3.19 -0.27
N LEU A 130 2.10 -2.59 0.40
CA LEU A 130 1.91 -2.71 1.84
C LEU A 130 0.54 -3.34 2.13
N THR A 131 0.53 -4.49 2.80
CA THR A 131 -0.69 -5.23 3.16
C THR A 131 -0.59 -5.77 4.59
N PRO A 132 -1.71 -6.01 5.30
CA PRO A 132 -1.68 -6.61 6.64
C PRO A 132 -0.94 -7.97 6.66
N ASP A 133 -0.09 -8.17 7.66
CA ASP A 133 0.52 -9.47 7.90
C ASP A 133 -0.52 -10.43 8.51
N TRP A 134 -0.99 -11.40 7.72
CA TRP A 134 -1.96 -12.39 8.17
C TRP A 134 -1.50 -13.16 9.41
N GLU A 135 -0.22 -13.52 9.51
CA GLU A 135 0.30 -14.31 10.63
C GLU A 135 0.11 -13.62 11.99
N VAL A 136 0.04 -12.29 12.00
CA VAL A 136 -0.14 -11.49 13.21
C VAL A 136 -1.58 -11.01 13.34
N GLN A 137 -2.21 -10.64 12.24
CA GLN A 137 -3.49 -9.94 12.26
C GLN A 137 -4.72 -10.85 12.00
N TYR A 138 -4.55 -12.18 11.89
CA TYR A 138 -5.62 -13.10 11.49
C TYR A 138 -6.91 -12.97 12.34
N LYS A 139 -6.81 -12.66 13.64
CA LYS A 139 -7.96 -12.48 14.53
C LYS A 139 -8.78 -11.20 14.24
N LYS A 140 -8.22 -10.26 13.49
CA LYS A 140 -8.82 -8.96 13.17
C LYS A 140 -8.96 -8.69 11.68
N PHE A 141 -8.37 -9.53 10.87
CA PHE A 141 -8.33 -9.31 9.42
C PHE A 141 -9.72 -9.06 8.86
N TYR A 142 -10.69 -9.89 9.23
CA TYR A 142 -12.08 -9.77 8.81
C TYR A 142 -12.93 -8.80 9.66
N ASP A 143 -12.36 -8.03 10.60
CA ASP A 143 -13.02 -6.86 11.19
C ASP A 143 -13.27 -5.76 10.11
N ASP A 144 -12.52 -5.81 9.00
CA ASP A 144 -12.88 -5.16 7.74
C ASP A 144 -13.54 -6.18 6.82
N TYR A 145 -14.85 -6.03 6.62
CA TYR A 145 -15.66 -6.97 5.81
C TYR A 145 -15.26 -7.00 4.33
N THR A 146 -14.48 -6.03 3.87
CA THR A 146 -13.98 -5.94 2.49
C THR A 146 -12.64 -6.64 2.29
N HIS A 147 -12.00 -7.13 3.35
CA HIS A 147 -10.81 -7.96 3.23
C HIS A 147 -11.19 -9.36 2.72
N ILE A 148 -10.54 -9.80 1.66
CA ILE A 148 -10.84 -11.04 0.96
C ILE A 148 -9.62 -11.96 0.95
N THR A 149 -8.47 -11.45 0.51
CA THR A 149 -7.26 -12.24 0.29
C THR A 149 -6.21 -11.95 1.36
N PRO A 150 -6.00 -12.87 2.31
CA PRO A 150 -4.94 -12.73 3.32
C PRO A 150 -3.57 -13.06 2.73
N PHE A 151 -2.54 -12.32 3.15
CA PHE A 151 -1.16 -12.56 2.74
C PHE A 151 -0.25 -12.84 3.94
N THR A 152 0.61 -13.86 3.78
CA THR A 152 1.82 -14.06 4.56
C THR A 152 3.02 -13.51 3.79
N SER A 153 4.18 -13.39 4.45
CA SER A 153 5.41 -12.99 3.75
C SER A 153 5.75 -13.92 2.59
N VAL A 154 5.53 -15.21 2.75
CA VAL A 154 5.78 -16.25 1.73
C VAL A 154 4.82 -16.08 0.56
N SER A 155 3.50 -16.07 0.80
CA SER A 155 2.51 -16.00 -0.27
C SER A 155 2.59 -14.69 -1.07
N LEU A 156 2.92 -13.56 -0.42
CA LEU A 156 3.10 -12.29 -1.10
C LEU A 156 4.34 -12.28 -2.00
N GLU A 157 5.42 -12.93 -1.55
CA GLU A 157 6.64 -13.09 -2.36
C GLU A 157 6.38 -14.00 -3.57
N GLU A 158 5.73 -15.14 -3.34
CA GLU A 158 5.46 -16.14 -4.38
C GLU A 158 4.56 -15.59 -5.49
N ILE A 159 3.45 -14.91 -5.13
CA ILE A 159 2.54 -14.35 -6.13
C ILE A 159 3.22 -13.28 -7.00
N GLN A 160 4.04 -12.41 -6.41
CA GLN A 160 4.79 -11.41 -7.19
C GLN A 160 5.80 -12.05 -8.13
N LYS A 161 6.54 -13.07 -7.66
CA LYS A 161 7.46 -13.85 -8.53
C LYS A 161 6.73 -14.58 -9.64
N ALA A 162 5.56 -15.17 -9.36
CA ALA A 162 4.73 -15.86 -10.34
C ALA A 162 4.24 -14.90 -11.44
N CYS A 163 3.95 -13.63 -11.09
CA CYS A 163 3.58 -12.59 -12.05
C CYS A 163 4.80 -11.96 -12.77
N GLY A 164 6.02 -12.48 -12.60
CA GLY A 164 7.21 -12.09 -13.37
C GLY A 164 8.15 -11.10 -12.70
N PHE A 165 7.79 -10.53 -11.55
CA PHE A 165 8.67 -9.61 -10.81
C PHE A 165 9.95 -10.33 -10.36
N LYS A 166 11.08 -9.62 -10.41
CA LYS A 166 12.39 -10.10 -9.95
C LYS A 166 12.83 -9.30 -8.72
N ASP A 167 13.86 -9.79 -8.04
CA ASP A 167 14.43 -9.17 -6.85
C ASP A 167 13.37 -8.86 -5.78
N VAL A 168 12.34 -9.74 -5.71
CA VAL A 168 11.23 -9.58 -4.77
C VAL A 168 11.78 -9.71 -3.35
N LYS A 169 11.49 -8.70 -2.53
CA LYS A 169 11.85 -8.66 -1.12
C LYS A 169 10.59 -8.37 -0.31
N VAL A 170 10.36 -9.15 0.74
CA VAL A 170 9.25 -8.94 1.66
C VAL A 170 9.80 -8.82 3.07
N PHE A 171 9.34 -7.83 3.83
CA PHE A 171 9.72 -7.69 5.24
C PHE A 171 8.56 -7.21 6.10
N LYS A 172 8.57 -7.60 7.37
CA LYS A 172 7.58 -7.19 8.37
C LYS A 172 7.85 -5.75 8.81
N PHE A 173 6.80 -4.95 8.87
CA PHE A 173 6.88 -3.51 9.07
C PHE A 173 5.88 -3.03 10.12
N ARG A 174 6.35 -2.32 11.15
CA ARG A 174 5.50 -1.63 12.12
C ARG A 174 5.18 -0.23 11.64
N GLN A 175 3.91 0.14 11.69
CA GLN A 175 3.42 1.45 11.21
C GLN A 175 3.69 2.60 12.21
N LEU A 176 4.68 2.48 13.08
CA LEU A 176 5.05 3.47 14.08
C LEU A 176 6.33 4.22 13.65
N PRO A 177 6.25 5.49 13.21
CA PRO A 177 7.38 6.25 12.68
C PRO A 177 8.59 6.34 13.62
N LEU A 178 8.33 6.38 14.94
CA LEU A 178 9.39 6.36 15.94
C LEU A 178 10.34 5.17 15.78
N LEU A 179 9.81 4.00 15.38
CA LEU A 179 10.60 2.78 15.19
C LEU A 179 11.43 2.81 13.90
N TRP A 180 11.05 3.64 12.93
CA TRP A 180 11.84 3.82 11.71
C TRP A 180 13.06 4.70 11.98
N LYS A 181 12.87 5.72 12.84
CA LYS A 181 13.93 6.64 13.27
C LYS A 181 14.90 5.98 14.26
N TYR A 182 14.36 5.14 15.14
CA TYR A 182 15.13 4.45 16.19
C TYR A 182 14.87 2.93 16.15
N PRO A 183 15.52 2.19 15.22
CA PRO A 183 15.24 0.76 14.99
C PRO A 183 15.44 -0.15 16.22
N PHE A 184 16.31 0.22 17.16
CA PHE A 184 16.53 -0.53 18.39
C PHE A 184 15.27 -0.62 19.28
N LEU A 185 14.35 0.33 19.18
CA LEU A 185 13.08 0.30 19.89
C LEU A 185 12.14 -0.82 19.40
N ASN A 186 12.41 -1.44 18.25
CA ASN A 186 11.66 -2.61 17.82
C ASN A 186 11.74 -3.76 18.83
N LEU A 187 12.87 -3.93 19.54
CA LEU A 187 13.03 -4.94 20.56
C LEU A 187 12.03 -4.71 21.71
N LEU A 188 11.86 -3.46 22.15
CA LEU A 188 10.88 -3.09 23.14
C LEU A 188 9.45 -3.37 22.66
N SER A 189 9.14 -3.03 21.40
CA SER A 189 7.83 -3.35 20.82
C SER A 189 7.54 -4.85 20.79
N ILE A 190 8.55 -5.68 20.51
CA ILE A 190 8.41 -7.16 20.54
C ILE A 190 8.09 -7.65 21.96
N LEU A 191 8.77 -7.11 22.96
CA LEU A 191 8.56 -7.50 24.36
C LEU A 191 7.17 -7.06 24.89
N ILE A 192 6.68 -5.92 24.47
CA ILE A 192 5.39 -5.37 24.91
C ILE A 192 4.22 -5.99 24.14
N SER A 193 4.38 -6.30 22.87
CA SER A 193 3.29 -6.70 21.97
C SER A 193 2.41 -7.85 22.49
N PRO A 194 2.90 -8.90 23.19
CA PRO A 194 2.05 -9.97 23.71
C PRO A 194 1.05 -9.52 24.78
N PHE A 195 1.31 -8.39 25.43
CA PHE A 195 0.49 -7.85 26.51
C PHE A 195 -0.50 -6.79 26.03
N VAL A 196 -0.43 -6.40 24.76
CA VAL A 196 -1.33 -5.38 24.19
C VAL A 196 -2.67 -6.02 23.81
N PRO A 197 -3.80 -5.50 24.33
CA PRO A 197 -5.12 -5.99 23.92
C PRO A 197 -5.34 -5.85 22.42
N LEU A 198 -5.88 -6.91 21.78
CA LEU A 198 -6.14 -6.96 20.35
C LEU A 198 -6.96 -5.78 19.80
N ARG A 199 -7.87 -5.25 20.59
CA ARG A 199 -8.78 -4.16 20.22
C ARG A 199 -8.50 -2.86 21.00
N THR A 200 -7.24 -2.60 21.29
CA THR A 200 -6.85 -1.34 21.93
C THR A 200 -7.15 -0.15 21.02
N THR A 201 -7.71 0.91 21.59
CA THR A 201 -7.94 2.19 20.89
C THR A 201 -6.69 3.06 20.86
N ASN A 202 -5.73 2.81 21.73
CA ASN A 202 -4.47 3.53 21.74
C ASN A 202 -3.62 3.17 20.52
N LYS A 203 -3.42 4.14 19.63
CA LYS A 203 -2.71 3.94 18.35
C LYS A 203 -1.26 3.48 18.52
N TYR A 204 -0.55 3.96 19.55
CA TYR A 204 0.86 3.59 19.78
C TYR A 204 0.98 2.14 20.24
N LEU A 205 0.11 1.71 21.16
CA LEU A 205 0.05 0.31 21.57
C LEU A 205 -0.38 -0.58 20.41
N ARG A 206 -1.41 -0.20 19.67
CA ARG A 206 -1.88 -0.94 18.51
C ARG A 206 -0.77 -1.13 17.47
N TRP A 207 -0.07 -0.06 17.08
CA TRP A 207 0.99 -0.10 16.09
C TRP A 207 2.26 -0.81 16.55
N SER A 208 2.40 -1.09 17.87
CA SER A 208 3.51 -1.91 18.37
C SER A 208 3.40 -3.37 17.92
N TRP A 209 2.18 -3.89 17.71
CA TRP A 209 1.94 -5.27 17.33
C TRP A 209 1.30 -5.46 15.95
N GLU A 210 0.51 -4.51 15.45
CA GLU A 210 -0.04 -4.56 14.08
C GLU A 210 1.10 -4.46 13.06
N LEU A 211 1.48 -5.61 12.50
CA LEU A 211 2.47 -5.66 11.44
C LEU A 211 1.82 -5.56 10.07
N MET A 212 2.47 -4.84 9.19
CA MET A 212 2.24 -4.95 7.75
C MET A 212 3.40 -5.71 7.10
N LEU A 213 3.13 -6.33 5.99
CA LEU A 213 4.13 -6.75 5.03
C LEU A 213 4.42 -5.59 4.10
N VAL A 214 5.67 -5.26 3.92
CA VAL A 214 6.13 -4.39 2.83
C VAL A 214 6.85 -5.26 1.84
N SER A 215 6.39 -5.27 0.60
CA SER A 215 7.08 -5.94 -0.48
C SER A 215 7.58 -4.94 -1.52
N SER A 216 8.64 -5.33 -2.21
CA SER A 216 9.11 -4.66 -3.41
C SER A 216 9.50 -5.69 -4.46
N GLY A 217 9.15 -5.43 -5.72
CA GLY A 217 9.52 -6.24 -6.86
C GLY A 217 9.88 -5.37 -8.05
N VAL A 218 10.81 -5.80 -8.86
CA VAL A 218 11.33 -5.05 -10.01
C VAL A 218 10.92 -5.74 -11.31
N VAL A 219 10.48 -4.97 -12.32
CA VAL A 219 10.30 -5.48 -13.68
C VAL A 219 11.69 -5.60 -14.34
N PRO A 220 12.11 -6.79 -14.81
CA PRO A 220 13.42 -6.96 -15.41
C PRO A 220 13.61 -6.13 -16.68
N LYS A 221 14.87 -5.88 -17.09
CA LYS A 221 15.15 -5.35 -18.41
C LYS A 221 14.63 -6.32 -19.47
N LYS A 222 13.92 -5.81 -20.47
CA LYS A 222 13.65 -6.62 -21.68
C LYS A 222 15.01 -6.91 -22.35
N LYS A 223 15.27 -8.18 -22.59
CA LYS A 223 16.44 -8.59 -23.39
C LYS A 223 16.25 -8.17 -24.83
#